data_f9c5388b658f518daf16c0c449d46a6e
#
_entry.id   f9c5388b658f518daf16c0c449d46a6e
#
_cell.length_a   1.000
_cell.length_b   1.000
_cell.length_c   1.000
_cell.angle_alpha   90.00
_cell.angle_beta   90.00
_cell.angle_gamma   90.00
#
_symmetry.space_group_name_H-M   'P 1'
#
loop_
_entity.id
_entity.type
_entity.pdbx_description
1 polymer ?
#
loop_
_entity_poly.entity_id
_entity_poly.type
_entity_poly.pdbx_seq_one_letter_code
_entity_poly.pdbx_strand_id
1 'polypeptide(L)'
;MRKLVLLLVAVGVLSVTAVSLAATRGAGWSAKLDAAQEVPKQAVKAPAAHGSFTSTVSGNTLTWKLTYSKLSGPASAAHIHVGAMGAAGNVIVPLCGPCKSGASGSTKLTAVLKKDFTKHLLYVNVHTAKNPNGEIRGQLGG
;
A
#
# COMPACT_ATOMS: atom_id res chain seq x y z
N MET A 1 -31.01 -76.86 11.56
CA MET A 1 -31.07 -75.76 10.60
C MET A 1 -30.76 -74.47 11.37
N ARG A 2 -29.46 -73.99 11.34
CA ARG A 2 -29.03 -72.80 12.05
C ARG A 2 -29.11 -71.58 11.07
N LYS A 3 -30.00 -70.66 11.41
CA LYS A 3 -30.13 -69.41 10.65
C LYS A 3 -28.99 -68.46 11.06
N LEU A 4 -28.10 -68.11 10.13
CA LEU A 4 -27.05 -67.13 10.29
C LEU A 4 -27.64 -65.75 10.04
N VAL A 5 -27.65 -64.87 11.06
CA VAL A 5 -28.07 -63.47 10.92
C VAL A 5 -26.82 -62.66 10.66
N LEU A 6 -26.72 -62.12 9.45
CA LEU A 6 -25.65 -61.16 9.09
C LEU A 6 -26.03 -59.78 9.60
N LEU A 7 -25.24 -59.24 10.54
CA LEU A 7 -25.37 -57.86 11.01
C LEU A 7 -24.53 -56.97 10.10
N LEU A 8 -25.20 -56.15 9.27
CA LEU A 8 -24.55 -55.12 8.47
C LEU A 8 -24.30 -53.88 9.36
N VAL A 9 -23.02 -53.62 9.70
CA VAL A 9 -22.61 -52.39 10.34
C VAL A 9 -22.33 -51.33 9.26
N ALA A 10 -23.23 -50.35 9.16
CA ALA A 10 -23.03 -49.20 8.29
C ALA A 10 -22.07 -48.22 8.96
N VAL A 11 -20.84 -48.11 8.46
CA VAL A 11 -19.86 -47.09 8.88
C VAL A 11 -20.22 -45.80 8.13
N GLY A 12 -20.87 -44.89 8.84
CA GLY A 12 -21.09 -43.51 8.35
C GLY A 12 -19.81 -42.71 8.32
N VAL A 13 -19.33 -42.41 7.13
CA VAL A 13 -18.20 -41.48 6.94
C VAL A 13 -18.71 -40.04 7.09
N LEU A 14 -18.41 -39.42 8.22
CA LEU A 14 -18.70 -37.99 8.44
C LEU A 14 -17.71 -37.16 7.63
N SER A 15 -18.13 -36.65 6.49
CA SER A 15 -17.33 -35.72 5.68
C SER A 15 -17.30 -34.33 6.35
N VAL A 16 -16.21 -33.98 7.02
CA VAL A 16 -16.00 -32.65 7.52
C VAL A 16 -15.57 -31.78 6.34
N THR A 17 -16.49 -31.01 5.80
CA THR A 17 -16.15 -29.94 4.82
C THR A 17 -15.45 -28.82 5.56
N ALA A 18 -14.14 -28.67 5.35
CA ALA A 18 -13.39 -27.54 5.81
C ALA A 18 -13.85 -26.29 5.04
N VAL A 19 -14.62 -25.42 5.70
CA VAL A 19 -14.92 -24.09 5.19
C VAL A 19 -13.65 -23.26 5.28
N SER A 20 -12.97 -23.10 4.15
CA SER A 20 -11.83 -22.18 4.06
C SER A 20 -12.37 -20.75 4.13
N LEU A 21 -12.18 -20.07 5.27
CA LEU A 21 -12.36 -18.63 5.38
C LEU A 21 -11.26 -17.98 4.57
N ALA A 22 -11.52 -17.72 3.30
CA ALA A 22 -10.69 -16.80 2.52
C ALA A 22 -10.87 -15.43 3.15
N ALA A 23 -9.86 -14.97 3.93
CA ALA A 23 -9.81 -13.59 4.38
C ALA A 23 -9.82 -12.70 3.13
N THR A 24 -10.90 -11.96 2.92
CA THR A 24 -10.96 -10.90 1.91
C THR A 24 -9.86 -9.91 2.25
N ARG A 25 -8.71 -10.02 1.55
CA ARG A 25 -7.68 -8.99 1.60
C ARG A 25 -8.35 -7.71 1.15
N GLY A 26 -8.44 -6.73 2.05
CA GLY A 26 -8.93 -5.41 1.69
C GLY A 26 -8.15 -4.91 0.48
N ALA A 27 -8.80 -4.17 -0.42
CA ALA A 27 -8.13 -3.54 -1.55
C ALA A 27 -6.91 -2.78 -1.03
N GLY A 28 -5.73 -3.08 -1.60
CA GLY A 28 -4.48 -2.46 -1.20
C GLY A 28 -3.87 -1.73 -2.37
N TRP A 29 -3.18 -0.63 -2.10
CA TRP A 29 -2.38 0.10 -3.09
C TRP A 29 -0.92 0.09 -2.67
N SER A 30 -0.04 0.04 -3.67
CA SER A 30 1.40 0.05 -3.46
C SER A 30 2.08 0.95 -4.47
N ALA A 31 3.30 1.39 -4.13
CA ALA A 31 4.17 2.11 -5.03
C ALA A 31 5.62 1.73 -4.78
N LYS A 32 6.39 1.59 -5.84
CA LYS A 32 7.85 1.64 -5.80
C LYS A 32 8.26 3.08 -6.07
N LEU A 33 9.02 3.66 -5.15
CA LEU A 33 9.48 5.04 -5.24
C LEU A 33 10.93 5.07 -5.72
N ASP A 34 11.21 5.95 -6.66
CA ASP A 34 12.57 6.24 -7.11
C ASP A 34 12.71 7.70 -7.56
N ALA A 35 13.96 8.11 -7.75
CA ALA A 35 14.33 9.45 -8.15
C ALA A 35 13.94 9.77 -9.60
N ALA A 36 13.85 8.77 -10.47
CA ALA A 36 13.56 8.96 -11.89
C ALA A 36 12.11 9.38 -12.14
N GLN A 37 11.19 9.00 -11.24
CA GLN A 37 9.76 9.34 -11.32
C GLN A 37 9.44 10.77 -10.86
N GLU A 38 10.39 11.52 -10.28
CA GLU A 38 10.14 12.87 -9.75
C GLU A 38 9.76 13.89 -10.82
N VAL A 39 8.74 14.70 -10.49
CA VAL A 39 8.26 15.83 -11.27
C VAL A 39 7.89 16.97 -10.31
N PRO A 40 8.57 18.14 -10.40
CA PRO A 40 9.72 18.42 -11.23
C PRO A 40 10.94 17.57 -10.84
N LYS A 41 11.94 17.49 -11.72
CA LYS A 41 13.17 16.76 -11.41
C LYS A 41 13.85 17.36 -10.18
N GLN A 42 14.55 16.52 -9.45
CA GLN A 42 15.26 16.85 -8.21
C GLN A 42 16.22 18.02 -8.39
N ALA A 43 16.27 18.91 -7.40
CA ALA A 43 17.27 19.99 -7.30
C ALA A 43 18.67 19.40 -7.09
N VAL A 44 18.78 18.39 -6.22
CA VAL A 44 20.01 17.63 -5.98
C VAL A 44 19.79 16.19 -6.42
N LYS A 45 20.56 15.72 -7.40
CA LYS A 45 20.44 14.36 -7.92
C LYS A 45 20.76 13.32 -6.85
N ALA A 46 19.85 12.36 -6.68
CA ALA A 46 19.98 11.21 -5.79
C ALA A 46 19.55 9.92 -6.52
N PRO A 47 20.29 9.49 -7.58
CA PRO A 47 19.82 8.41 -8.45
C PRO A 47 19.71 7.04 -7.75
N ALA A 48 20.40 6.86 -6.63
CA ALA A 48 20.33 5.65 -5.82
C ALA A 48 19.20 5.67 -4.77
N ALA A 49 18.52 6.81 -4.59
CA ALA A 49 17.43 6.93 -3.64
C ALA A 49 16.23 6.13 -4.12
N HIS A 50 15.66 5.33 -3.22
CA HIS A 50 14.51 4.50 -3.53
C HIS A 50 13.66 4.21 -2.28
N GLY A 51 12.44 3.74 -2.49
CA GLY A 51 11.52 3.39 -1.41
C GLY A 51 10.38 2.50 -1.85
N SER A 52 9.55 2.15 -0.90
CA SER A 52 8.33 1.37 -1.10
C SER A 52 7.23 1.89 -0.20
N PHE A 53 6.06 2.01 -0.74
CA PHE A 53 4.82 2.29 -0.02
C PHE A 53 3.87 1.13 -0.20
N THR A 54 3.23 0.70 0.87
CA THR A 54 2.16 -0.30 0.86
C THR A 54 1.00 0.19 1.71
N SER A 55 -0.21 -0.14 1.30
CA SER A 55 -1.39 0.18 2.08
C SER A 55 -2.48 -0.88 1.95
N THR A 56 -3.40 -0.87 2.91
CA THR A 56 -4.64 -1.64 2.88
C THR A 56 -5.80 -0.74 3.27
N VAL A 57 -6.99 -1.02 2.73
CA VAL A 57 -8.21 -0.29 3.09
C VAL A 57 -9.19 -1.24 3.73
N SER A 58 -9.67 -0.85 4.91
CA SER A 58 -10.77 -1.49 5.61
C SER A 58 -11.84 -0.45 5.91
N GLY A 59 -13.02 -0.62 5.32
CA GLY A 59 -14.07 0.39 5.37
C GLY A 59 -13.61 1.75 4.80
N ASN A 60 -13.51 2.76 5.66
CA ASN A 60 -13.03 4.11 5.32
C ASN A 60 -11.62 4.40 5.87
N THR A 61 -10.89 3.39 6.31
CA THR A 61 -9.56 3.59 6.90
C THR A 61 -8.50 3.00 5.97
N LEU A 62 -7.57 3.85 5.53
CA LEU A 62 -6.32 3.47 4.88
C LEU A 62 -5.28 3.25 5.97
N THR A 63 -4.69 2.07 6.06
CA THR A 63 -3.49 1.79 6.87
C THR A 63 -2.32 1.65 5.93
N TRP A 64 -1.18 2.28 6.24
CA TRP A 64 -0.05 2.38 5.34
C TRP A 64 1.29 2.14 6.03
N LYS A 65 2.29 1.77 5.24
CA LYS A 65 3.70 1.67 5.62
C LYS A 65 4.57 2.25 4.52
N LEU A 66 5.59 3.02 4.92
CA LEU A 66 6.56 3.65 4.04
C LEU A 66 7.98 3.25 4.44
N THR A 67 8.77 2.74 3.49
CA THR A 67 10.20 2.48 3.66
C THR A 67 10.98 3.20 2.57
N TYR A 68 12.19 3.62 2.89
CA TYR A 68 13.09 4.24 1.91
C TYR A 68 14.55 4.10 2.35
N SER A 69 15.45 4.29 1.40
CA SER A 69 16.88 4.31 1.66
C SER A 69 17.62 5.17 0.65
N LYS A 70 18.88 5.49 0.97
CA LYS A 70 19.83 6.25 0.13
C LYS A 70 19.33 7.64 -0.29
N LEU A 71 18.51 8.28 0.54
CA LEU A 71 18.16 9.68 0.36
C LEU A 71 19.39 10.58 0.53
N SER A 72 19.36 11.75 -0.08
CA SER A 72 20.45 12.77 0.00
C SER A 72 20.57 13.44 1.37
N GLY A 73 19.59 13.20 2.26
CA GLY A 73 19.54 13.70 3.62
C GLY A 73 18.33 13.10 4.37
N PRO A 74 18.11 13.53 5.64
CA PRO A 74 16.92 13.13 6.38
C PRO A 74 15.64 13.51 5.66
N ALA A 75 14.65 12.61 5.66
CA ALA A 75 13.34 12.93 5.10
C ALA A 75 12.62 13.95 5.96
N SER A 76 12.32 15.10 5.37
CA SER A 76 11.58 16.19 6.02
C SER A 76 10.09 15.96 6.05
N ALA A 77 9.53 15.30 5.02
CA ALA A 77 8.13 14.96 4.92
C ALA A 77 7.89 13.84 3.92
N ALA A 78 6.72 13.21 4.01
CA ALA A 78 6.17 12.34 2.97
C ALA A 78 4.67 12.55 2.87
N HIS A 79 4.14 12.50 1.63
CA HIS A 79 2.75 12.77 1.34
C HIS A 79 2.19 11.83 0.26
N ILE A 80 0.86 11.70 0.23
CA ILE A 80 0.15 11.28 -0.98
C ILE A 80 -0.35 12.55 -1.68
N HIS A 81 -0.11 12.62 -2.97
CA HIS A 81 -0.51 13.70 -3.85
C HIS A 81 -1.51 13.22 -4.89
N VAL A 82 -2.34 14.14 -5.42
CA VAL A 82 -3.13 13.90 -6.63
C VAL A 82 -2.33 14.30 -7.86
N GLY A 83 -2.25 13.44 -8.85
CA GLY A 83 -1.57 13.67 -10.12
C GLY A 83 -1.36 12.38 -10.88
N ALA A 84 -1.53 12.44 -12.20
CA ALA A 84 -1.20 11.33 -13.08
C ALA A 84 0.32 11.11 -13.15
N MET A 85 0.74 9.99 -13.71
CA MET A 85 2.15 9.72 -13.98
C MET A 85 2.76 10.85 -14.82
N GLY A 86 3.89 11.37 -14.38
CA GLY A 86 4.58 12.48 -15.07
C GLY A 86 4.00 13.88 -14.80
N ALA A 87 2.97 14.02 -13.96
CA ALA A 87 2.40 15.30 -13.57
C ALA A 87 2.54 15.55 -12.06
N ALA A 88 2.95 16.75 -11.68
CA ALA A 88 2.92 17.18 -10.28
C ALA A 88 1.49 17.59 -9.88
N GLY A 89 1.18 17.47 -8.59
CA GLY A 89 -0.11 17.87 -8.06
C GLY A 89 -0.10 18.14 -6.56
N ASN A 90 -1.25 18.53 -6.03
CA ASN A 90 -1.37 18.97 -4.65
C ASN A 90 -1.29 17.80 -3.65
N VAL A 91 -0.80 18.09 -2.45
CA VAL A 91 -0.90 17.18 -1.30
C VAL A 91 -2.36 16.95 -0.95
N ILE A 92 -2.73 15.68 -0.77
CA ILE A 92 -4.08 15.29 -0.33
C ILE A 92 -4.07 14.50 0.97
N VAL A 93 -2.95 13.82 1.30
CA VAL A 93 -2.78 13.10 2.57
C VAL A 93 -1.36 13.33 3.08
N PRO A 94 -1.17 14.02 4.22
CA PRO A 94 0.10 14.01 4.92
C PRO A 94 0.34 12.63 5.55
N LEU A 95 1.50 12.04 5.33
CA LEU A 95 1.89 10.77 5.92
C LEU A 95 2.74 10.97 7.17
N CYS A 96 3.83 11.70 7.06
CA CYS A 96 4.73 12.01 8.17
C CYS A 96 5.59 13.26 7.89
N GLY A 97 6.04 13.93 8.96
CA GLY A 97 6.98 15.02 8.91
C GLY A 97 7.48 15.43 10.31
N PRO A 98 8.77 15.23 10.65
CA PRO A 98 9.79 14.50 9.87
C PRO A 98 9.48 13.02 9.78
N CYS A 99 10.05 12.36 8.75
CA CYS A 99 9.84 10.94 8.52
C CYS A 99 11.06 10.10 8.90
N LYS A 100 10.78 8.83 9.28
CA LYS A 100 11.81 7.77 9.39
C LYS A 100 11.42 6.62 8.48
N SER A 101 12.41 5.96 7.86
CA SER A 101 12.13 4.73 7.09
C SER A 101 11.53 3.67 8.00
N GLY A 102 10.47 3.01 7.53
CA GLY A 102 9.65 2.11 8.33
C GLY A 102 8.44 2.78 9.00
N ALA A 103 8.22 4.08 8.77
CA ALA A 103 7.04 4.78 9.27
C ALA A 103 5.75 4.09 8.80
N SER A 104 4.76 4.07 9.67
CA SER A 104 3.42 3.55 9.39
C SER A 104 2.36 4.41 10.07
N GLY A 105 1.15 4.37 9.55
CA GLY A 105 0.04 5.13 10.11
C GLY A 105 -1.29 4.75 9.49
N SER A 106 -2.32 5.51 9.83
CA SER A 106 -3.64 5.36 9.26
C SER A 106 -4.28 6.71 8.95
N THR A 107 -5.13 6.74 7.94
CA THR A 107 -5.85 7.94 7.49
C THR A 107 -7.28 7.57 7.13
N LYS A 108 -8.22 8.45 7.47
CA LYS A 108 -9.62 8.33 7.03
C LYS A 108 -9.73 8.73 5.56
N LEU A 109 -10.33 7.86 4.76
CA LEU A 109 -10.61 8.11 3.35
C LEU A 109 -11.98 8.74 3.17
N THR A 110 -12.03 9.86 2.48
CA THR A 110 -13.28 10.42 1.94
C THR A 110 -13.71 9.64 0.69
N ALA A 111 -14.96 9.81 0.26
CA ALA A 111 -15.45 9.21 -0.99
C ALA A 111 -14.64 9.70 -2.22
N VAL A 112 -14.20 10.97 -2.20
CA VAL A 112 -13.37 11.55 -3.26
C VAL A 112 -12.01 10.86 -3.31
N LEU A 113 -11.32 10.73 -2.16
CA LEU A 113 -10.03 10.03 -2.09
C LEU A 113 -10.12 8.59 -2.58
N LYS A 114 -11.17 7.85 -2.21
CA LYS A 114 -11.38 6.48 -2.70
C LYS A 114 -11.48 6.43 -4.23
N LYS A 115 -12.22 7.37 -4.83
CA LYS A 115 -12.35 7.47 -6.28
C LYS A 115 -11.02 7.77 -6.97
N ASP A 116 -10.18 8.63 -6.37
CA ASP A 116 -8.88 8.98 -6.94
C ASP A 116 -7.89 7.81 -6.86
N PHE A 117 -7.94 7.00 -5.79
CA PHE A 117 -7.19 5.75 -5.72
C PHE A 117 -7.53 4.80 -6.88
N THR A 118 -8.82 4.59 -7.16
CA THR A 118 -9.27 3.67 -8.23
C THR A 118 -8.93 4.16 -9.63
N LYS A 119 -8.64 5.45 -9.81
CA LYS A 119 -8.27 6.04 -11.11
C LYS A 119 -6.78 6.08 -11.37
N HIS A 120 -5.94 5.57 -10.44
CA HIS A 120 -4.48 5.65 -10.50
C HIS A 120 -3.95 7.09 -10.66
N LEU A 121 -4.66 8.07 -10.09
CA LEU A 121 -4.33 9.49 -10.11
C LEU A 121 -3.55 9.95 -8.87
N LEU A 122 -3.02 9.01 -8.08
CA LEU A 122 -2.34 9.32 -6.84
C LEU A 122 -0.88 8.83 -6.90
N TYR A 123 -0.01 9.57 -6.23
CA TYR A 123 1.38 9.16 -6.05
C TYR A 123 1.87 9.47 -4.63
N VAL A 124 2.84 8.70 -4.18
CA VAL A 124 3.58 8.97 -2.93
C VAL A 124 4.86 9.72 -3.27
N ASN A 125 5.17 10.72 -2.46
CA ASN A 125 6.39 11.50 -2.59
C ASN A 125 7.07 11.63 -1.22
N VAL A 126 8.41 11.51 -1.20
CA VAL A 126 9.26 11.74 -0.02
C VAL A 126 10.16 12.93 -0.30
N HIS A 127 10.19 13.88 0.64
CA HIS A 127 10.92 15.14 0.54
C HIS A 127 12.11 15.14 1.48
N THR A 128 13.16 15.88 1.10
CA THR A 128 14.31 16.21 1.95
C THR A 128 14.58 17.71 1.91
N ALA A 129 15.43 18.22 2.82
CA ALA A 129 15.84 19.62 2.77
C ALA A 129 16.56 19.98 1.46
N LYS A 130 17.27 19.03 0.84
CA LYS A 130 17.95 19.22 -0.46
C LYS A 130 16.99 19.15 -1.65
N ASN A 131 15.90 18.40 -1.51
CA ASN A 131 14.87 18.22 -2.53
C ASN A 131 13.48 18.51 -1.94
N PRO A 132 13.18 19.79 -1.65
CA PRO A 132 11.91 20.17 -0.99
C PRO A 132 10.66 19.91 -1.85
N ASN A 133 10.81 19.85 -3.17
CA ASN A 133 9.73 19.51 -4.10
C ASN A 133 9.54 18.01 -4.30
N GLY A 134 10.44 17.18 -3.75
CA GLY A 134 10.43 15.73 -3.82
C GLY A 134 11.79 15.14 -4.18
N GLU A 135 12.15 14.05 -3.54
CA GLU A 135 13.38 13.32 -3.82
C GLU A 135 13.12 11.96 -4.46
N ILE A 136 12.13 11.24 -3.98
CA ILE A 136 11.65 10.00 -4.58
C ILE A 136 10.14 9.99 -4.68
N ARG A 137 9.63 9.50 -5.79
CA ARG A 137 8.21 9.43 -6.10
C ARG A 137 7.83 8.05 -6.62
N GLY A 138 6.60 7.61 -6.35
CA GLY A 138 6.02 6.41 -6.94
C GLY A 138 4.53 6.56 -7.17
N GLN A 139 4.06 6.22 -8.39
CA GLN A 139 2.63 6.19 -8.70
C GLN A 139 1.96 5.05 -7.94
N LEU A 140 0.81 5.30 -7.31
CA LEU A 140 0.03 4.28 -6.62
C LEU A 140 -0.71 3.40 -7.61
N GLY A 141 -0.54 2.08 -7.45
CA GLY A 141 -1.25 1.04 -8.18
C GLY A 141 -1.77 -0.03 -7.22
N GLY A 142 -2.87 -0.69 -7.57
CA GLY A 142 -3.48 -1.81 -6.84
C GLY A 142 -3.69 -3.00 -7.74
#